data_fdab24ebb0202b09e8ca7cdf46191cd2
#
_entry.id   fdab24ebb0202b09e8ca7cdf46191cd2
#
_cell.length_a   1.000
_cell.length_b   1.000
_cell.length_c   1.000
_cell.angle_alpha   90.00
_cell.angle_beta   90.00
_cell.angle_gamma   90.00
#
_symmetry.space_group_name_H-M   'P 1'
#
loop_
_entity.id
_entity.type
_entity.pdbx_description
1 polymer ?
#
loop_
_entity_poly.entity_id
_entity_poly.type
_entity_poly.pdbx_seq_one_letter_code
_entity_poly.pdbx_strand_id
1 'polypeptide(L)'
;LFGTDNSLTSCLSLLSFGVTGAYMEFVMGYRATGDKEGEKRLNGTFILLFSLFSLLVVIVGAALLFFSDSIYDKSLTAYELVQIKWIMLLTIINTVFTFLFIPVMMFIQSYEKYLFLRIIALITTILNPIMNLIVISFIPKAVSISVIGLVIALLTYLAYLIYAYKKLEMRFSFRHLKLSVFKSIFIFSSFLMLNQITDLITNNTDRLVLGITSGTVAVAIYTVGANLSTYLYSSSTYISSVFAPSINKIVANAKVNNVSPDYELNQLFIKVGRVQFLILTLIIVGFSTLGQQFIALWAGENYEYAFWIALLLMLAPYVPLMQNIGLEIQKAKNLHKARSIVYFLISLLNAGLTIPAAIYFSQPCFNPGLGGIAAAAATFLSMVLGQVVFMNIYYQNKVGVNVLVFWKNILKMLPGVLISFSLGVIFNIFVKSYNWYIFLSEVIAVAVVYCISVYFLSMNQYEKNLFTSPFRKVISKLMKNKK
;
A
#
# COMPACT_ATOMS: atom_id res chain seq x y z
N LEU A 1 15.96 14.35 -2.70
CA LEU A 1 15.84 14.75 -1.30
C LEU A 1 14.64 14.08 -0.61
N PHE A 2 13.42 14.25 -1.08
CA PHE A 2 12.22 13.62 -0.49
C PHE A 2 12.19 12.10 -0.60
N GLY A 3 12.75 11.49 -1.65
CA GLY A 3 12.78 10.03 -1.83
C GLY A 3 13.65 9.32 -0.78
N THR A 4 14.74 9.92 -0.40
CA THR A 4 15.66 9.42 0.65
C THR A 4 15.05 9.57 2.04
N ASP A 5 14.35 10.68 2.30
CA ASP A 5 13.65 10.94 3.55
C ASP A 5 12.51 9.92 3.81
N ASN A 6 11.72 9.58 2.78
CA ASN A 6 10.70 8.55 2.87
C ASN A 6 11.28 7.16 3.20
N SER A 7 12.46 6.84 2.70
CA SER A 7 13.12 5.58 3.03
C SER A 7 13.58 5.51 4.48
N LEU A 8 14.13 6.62 5.03
CA LEU A 8 14.47 6.73 6.43
C LEU A 8 13.25 6.63 7.34
N THR A 9 12.16 7.32 7.00
CA THR A 9 10.89 7.24 7.74
C THR A 9 10.33 5.81 7.74
N SER A 10 10.42 5.11 6.63
CA SER A 10 9.99 3.70 6.51
C SER A 10 10.83 2.79 7.40
N CYS A 11 12.15 2.99 7.44
CA CYS A 11 13.03 2.24 8.34
C CYS A 11 12.71 2.52 9.82
N LEU A 12 12.44 3.78 10.18
CA LEU A 12 12.04 4.14 11.54
C LEU A 12 10.68 3.55 11.92
N SER A 13 9.75 3.42 10.98
CA SER A 13 8.43 2.82 11.22
C SER A 13 8.50 1.34 11.60
N LEU A 14 9.59 0.62 11.24
CA LEU A 14 9.84 -0.76 11.71
C LEU A 14 9.88 -0.86 13.23
N LEU A 15 10.29 0.19 13.90
CA LEU A 15 10.39 0.20 15.36
C LEU A 15 9.03 0.01 16.04
N SER A 16 7.91 0.18 15.31
CA SER A 16 6.59 -0.16 15.83
C SER A 16 6.41 -1.68 16.05
N PHE A 17 7.29 -2.52 15.49
CA PHE A 17 7.37 -3.98 15.69
C PHE A 17 6.04 -4.73 15.53
N GLY A 18 5.11 -4.22 14.73
CA GLY A 18 3.77 -4.85 14.59
C GLY A 18 2.92 -4.81 15.87
N VAL A 19 3.36 -4.08 16.88
CA VAL A 19 2.72 -3.97 18.21
C VAL A 19 1.29 -3.41 18.11
N THR A 20 0.99 -2.67 17.06
CA THR A 20 -0.35 -2.12 16.81
C THR A 20 -1.44 -3.20 16.74
N GLY A 21 -1.16 -4.34 16.12
CA GLY A 21 -2.10 -5.46 16.04
C GLY A 21 -2.36 -6.12 17.39
N ALA A 22 -1.33 -6.19 18.24
CA ALA A 22 -1.45 -6.78 19.57
C ALA A 22 -2.41 -5.99 20.47
N TYR A 23 -2.44 -4.66 20.37
CA TYR A 23 -3.36 -3.84 21.17
C TYR A 23 -4.81 -4.27 21.01
N MET A 24 -5.26 -4.47 19.78
CA MET A 24 -6.65 -4.83 19.49
C MET A 24 -7.02 -6.19 20.11
N GLU A 25 -6.12 -7.16 20.04
CA GLU A 25 -6.30 -8.48 20.66
C GLU A 25 -6.49 -8.37 22.18
N PHE A 26 -5.55 -7.70 22.86
CA PHE A 26 -5.57 -7.61 24.31
C PHE A 26 -6.73 -6.74 24.86
N VAL A 27 -7.06 -5.62 24.19
CA VAL A 27 -8.15 -4.74 24.66
C VAL A 27 -9.51 -5.43 24.54
N MET A 28 -9.73 -6.23 23.48
CA MET A 28 -10.97 -7.00 23.34
C MET A 28 -11.10 -8.05 24.46
N GLY A 29 -10.01 -8.67 24.89
CA GLY A 29 -10.00 -9.58 26.02
C GLY A 29 -10.45 -8.92 27.32
N TYR A 30 -9.89 -7.75 27.67
CA TYR A 30 -10.29 -7.01 28.89
C TYR A 30 -11.73 -6.49 28.82
N ARG A 31 -12.22 -6.10 27.64
CA ARG A 31 -13.61 -5.68 27.47
C ARG A 31 -14.59 -6.83 27.57
N ALA A 32 -14.27 -7.98 27.02
CA ALA A 32 -15.11 -9.17 27.12
C ALA A 32 -15.32 -9.62 28.58
N THR A 33 -14.32 -9.37 29.45
CA THR A 33 -14.40 -9.67 30.88
C THR A 33 -14.91 -8.50 31.75
N GLY A 34 -15.11 -7.30 31.16
CA GLY A 34 -15.52 -6.08 31.87
C GLY A 34 -14.41 -5.47 32.75
N ASP A 35 -13.14 -5.89 32.61
CA ASP A 35 -12.03 -5.40 33.44
C ASP A 35 -11.54 -4.02 32.96
N LYS A 36 -12.18 -2.96 33.44
CA LYS A 36 -11.82 -1.57 33.17
C LYS A 36 -10.45 -1.18 33.72
N GLU A 37 -10.01 -1.77 34.81
CA GLU A 37 -8.69 -1.51 35.40
C GLU A 37 -7.59 -2.19 34.54
N GLY A 38 -7.87 -3.36 34.03
CA GLY A 38 -7.01 -4.04 33.03
C GLY A 38 -6.86 -3.20 31.75
N GLU A 39 -7.95 -2.62 31.24
CA GLU A 39 -7.90 -1.72 30.06
C GLU A 39 -7.05 -0.46 30.33
N LYS A 40 -7.21 0.19 31.49
CA LYS A 40 -6.37 1.35 31.89
C LYS A 40 -4.88 0.99 31.97
N ARG A 41 -4.55 -0.18 32.54
CA ARG A 41 -3.18 -0.69 32.64
C ARG A 41 -2.62 -1.03 31.25
N LEU A 42 -3.42 -1.63 30.38
CA LEU A 42 -3.05 -1.89 29.00
C LEU A 42 -2.70 -0.58 28.27
N ASN A 43 -3.54 0.44 28.37
CA ASN A 43 -3.28 1.76 27.79
C ASN A 43 -1.96 2.35 28.30
N GLY A 44 -1.70 2.29 29.62
CA GLY A 44 -0.43 2.73 30.22
C GLY A 44 0.77 1.94 29.69
N THR A 45 0.63 0.62 29.55
CA THR A 45 1.67 -0.27 28.98
C THR A 45 2.04 0.15 27.56
N PHE A 46 1.03 0.38 26.70
CA PHE A 46 1.26 0.77 25.31
C PHE A 46 1.83 2.18 25.18
N ILE A 47 1.38 3.14 25.97
CA ILE A 47 1.97 4.49 26.02
C ILE A 47 3.46 4.41 26.40
N LEU A 48 3.80 3.66 27.44
CA LEU A 48 5.19 3.50 27.86
C LEU A 48 6.04 2.81 26.78
N LEU A 49 5.53 1.76 26.14
CA LEU A 49 6.21 1.03 25.09
C LEU A 49 6.46 1.91 23.87
N PHE A 50 5.46 2.67 23.43
CA PHE A 50 5.63 3.60 22.32
C PHE A 50 6.49 4.84 22.66
N SER A 51 6.53 5.24 23.93
CA SER A 51 7.50 6.25 24.42
C SER A 51 8.95 5.75 24.34
N LEU A 52 9.20 4.48 24.67
CA LEU A 52 10.51 3.84 24.49
C LEU A 52 10.89 3.78 22.99
N PHE A 53 9.95 3.42 22.11
CA PHE A 53 10.21 3.47 20.68
C PHE A 53 10.49 4.89 20.17
N SER A 54 9.77 5.90 20.69
CA SER A 54 10.04 7.31 20.37
C SER A 54 11.45 7.73 20.80
N LEU A 55 11.90 7.31 21.99
CA LEU A 55 13.27 7.55 22.45
C LEU A 55 14.30 6.90 21.52
N LEU A 56 14.04 5.67 21.07
CA LEU A 56 14.91 4.97 20.12
C LEU A 56 14.96 5.69 18.77
N VAL A 57 13.83 6.22 18.29
CA VAL A 57 13.77 7.07 17.08
C VAL A 57 14.66 8.31 17.25
N VAL A 58 14.62 8.97 18.41
CA VAL A 58 15.48 10.13 18.70
C VAL A 58 16.96 9.74 18.64
N ILE A 59 17.35 8.62 19.25
CA ILE A 59 18.75 8.16 19.27
C ILE A 59 19.24 7.85 17.86
N VAL A 60 18.48 7.02 17.11
CA VAL A 60 18.83 6.64 15.73
C VAL A 60 18.82 7.86 14.82
N GLY A 61 17.80 8.72 14.95
CA GLY A 61 17.68 9.93 14.17
C GLY A 61 18.81 10.93 14.43
N ALA A 62 19.22 11.09 15.68
CA ALA A 62 20.38 11.93 16.05
C ALA A 62 21.69 11.39 15.47
N ALA A 63 21.88 10.06 15.51
CA ALA A 63 23.03 9.42 14.87
C ALA A 63 23.04 9.66 13.34
N LEU A 64 21.90 9.50 12.66
CA LEU A 64 21.78 9.76 11.23
C LEU A 64 22.05 11.22 10.89
N LEU A 65 21.58 12.18 11.71
CA LEU A 65 21.89 13.59 11.55
C LEU A 65 23.38 13.89 11.72
N PHE A 66 24.02 13.26 12.70
CA PHE A 66 25.46 13.42 12.94
C PHE A 66 26.31 12.91 11.77
N PHE A 67 25.94 11.76 11.19
CA PHE A 67 26.65 11.17 10.05
C PHE A 67 26.19 11.72 8.69
N SER A 68 25.21 12.63 8.63
CA SER A 68 24.63 13.14 7.38
C SER A 68 25.66 13.78 6.46
N ASP A 69 26.66 14.48 7.01
CA ASP A 69 27.75 15.07 6.24
C ASP A 69 28.54 13.99 5.48
N SER A 70 28.94 12.94 6.18
CA SER A 70 29.70 11.83 5.58
C SER A 70 28.90 11.03 4.55
N ILE A 71 27.58 10.94 4.72
CA ILE A 71 26.68 10.18 3.82
C ILE A 71 26.44 10.96 2.52
N TYR A 72 26.32 12.29 2.59
CA TYR A 72 25.88 13.12 1.46
C TYR A 72 26.96 14.04 0.89
N ASP A 73 28.18 14.08 1.46
CA ASP A 73 29.28 14.98 1.10
C ASP A 73 29.67 14.96 -0.40
N LYS A 74 29.50 13.80 -1.06
CA LYS A 74 29.87 13.63 -2.48
C LYS A 74 28.75 13.98 -3.48
N SER A 75 27.52 14.22 -3.03
CA SER A 75 26.37 14.31 -3.91
C SER A 75 25.57 15.61 -3.84
N LEU A 76 25.84 16.48 -2.88
CA LEU A 76 25.06 17.68 -2.60
C LEU A 76 25.91 18.94 -2.42
N THR A 77 25.34 20.08 -2.80
CA THR A 77 25.93 21.39 -2.50
C THR A 77 25.78 21.70 -1.00
N ALA A 78 26.62 22.58 -0.47
CA ALA A 78 26.59 22.99 0.94
C ALA A 78 25.20 23.54 1.36
N TYR A 79 24.50 24.23 0.46
CA TYR A 79 23.15 24.74 0.70
C TYR A 79 22.10 23.59 0.78
N GLU A 80 22.16 22.63 -0.10
CA GLU A 80 21.27 21.47 -0.11
C GLU A 80 21.50 20.60 1.12
N LEU A 81 22.73 20.50 1.59
CA LEU A 81 23.09 19.75 2.79
C LEU A 81 22.47 20.36 4.06
N VAL A 82 22.41 21.66 4.16
CA VAL A 82 21.70 22.35 5.26
C VAL A 82 20.20 22.10 5.17
N GLN A 83 19.61 22.13 3.97
CA GLN A 83 18.19 21.85 3.79
C GLN A 83 17.84 20.42 4.17
N ILE A 84 18.64 19.43 3.78
CA ILE A 84 18.44 18.03 4.17
C ILE A 84 18.46 17.86 5.68
N LYS A 85 19.41 18.45 6.36
CA LYS A 85 19.48 18.39 7.84
C LYS A 85 18.19 18.89 8.49
N TRP A 86 17.63 20.00 8.02
CA TRP A 86 16.36 20.51 8.51
C TRP A 86 15.19 19.57 8.20
N ILE A 87 15.13 19.03 6.98
CA ILE A 87 14.10 18.03 6.59
C ILE A 87 14.21 16.81 7.48
N MET A 88 15.40 16.24 7.66
CA MET A 88 15.63 15.07 8.53
C MET A 88 15.22 15.37 9.98
N LEU A 89 15.57 16.52 10.52
CA LEU A 89 15.18 16.91 11.87
C LEU A 89 13.66 16.98 12.04
N LEU A 90 12.97 17.64 11.10
CA LEU A 90 11.50 17.76 11.12
C LEU A 90 10.84 16.38 10.97
N THR A 91 11.40 15.51 10.16
CA THR A 91 10.91 14.13 9.96
C THR A 91 11.11 13.28 11.22
N ILE A 92 12.25 13.39 11.90
CA ILE A 92 12.48 12.72 13.19
C ILE A 92 11.44 13.19 14.21
N ILE A 93 11.23 14.51 14.35
CA ILE A 93 10.24 15.09 15.26
C ILE A 93 8.84 14.56 14.92
N ASN A 94 8.45 14.55 13.64
CA ASN A 94 7.15 14.03 13.20
C ASN A 94 7.00 12.55 13.54
N THR A 95 8.03 11.74 13.33
CA THR A 95 8.02 10.30 13.65
C THR A 95 7.89 10.07 15.16
N VAL A 96 8.60 10.85 15.99
CA VAL A 96 8.46 10.78 17.45
C VAL A 96 7.01 11.03 17.87
N PHE A 97 6.39 12.10 17.37
CA PHE A 97 4.98 12.38 17.67
C PHE A 97 4.06 11.27 17.13
N THR A 98 4.30 10.76 15.93
CA THR A 98 3.54 9.62 15.38
C THR A 98 3.53 8.46 16.37
N PHE A 99 4.70 8.04 16.87
CA PHE A 99 4.79 6.92 17.82
C PHE A 99 4.06 7.23 19.14
N LEU A 100 4.20 8.42 19.69
CA LEU A 100 3.52 8.82 20.94
C LEU A 100 2.00 8.79 20.81
N PHE A 101 1.46 9.04 19.61
CA PHE A 101 0.00 9.10 19.39
C PHE A 101 -0.61 7.84 18.79
N ILE A 102 0.18 6.85 18.37
CA ILE A 102 -0.32 5.53 17.94
C ILE A 102 -1.25 4.90 19.00
N PRO A 103 -0.91 4.83 20.30
CA PRO A 103 -1.80 4.25 21.31
C PRO A 103 -3.17 4.95 21.40
N VAL A 104 -3.20 6.27 21.21
CA VAL A 104 -4.46 7.05 21.22
C VAL A 104 -5.32 6.70 20.00
N MET A 105 -4.72 6.60 18.82
CA MET A 105 -5.41 6.20 17.59
C MET A 105 -5.97 4.76 17.72
N MET A 106 -5.19 3.83 18.26
CA MET A 106 -5.61 2.44 18.48
C MET A 106 -6.77 2.35 19.49
N PHE A 107 -6.74 3.17 20.54
CA PHE A 107 -7.84 3.28 21.49
C PHE A 107 -9.13 3.72 20.79
N ILE A 108 -9.09 4.73 19.92
CA ILE A 108 -10.26 5.17 19.15
C ILE A 108 -10.76 4.06 18.22
N GLN A 109 -9.84 3.33 17.55
CA GLN A 109 -10.19 2.19 16.69
C GLN A 109 -10.87 1.07 17.48
N SER A 110 -10.41 0.78 18.68
CA SER A 110 -10.97 -0.27 19.53
C SER A 110 -12.42 0.03 19.99
N TYR A 111 -12.85 1.29 19.93
CA TYR A 111 -14.24 1.71 20.12
C TYR A 111 -15.04 1.74 18.80
N GLU A 112 -14.49 1.16 17.70
CA GLU A 112 -15.11 1.11 16.37
C GLU A 112 -15.46 2.50 15.78
N LYS A 113 -14.80 3.56 16.27
CA LYS A 113 -15.04 4.93 15.79
C LYS A 113 -14.28 5.22 14.50
N TYR A 114 -14.36 4.30 13.56
CA TYR A 114 -13.68 4.40 12.25
C TYR A 114 -14.13 5.62 11.45
N LEU A 115 -15.40 6.03 11.54
CA LEU A 115 -15.90 7.20 10.81
C LEU A 115 -15.14 8.47 11.20
N PHE A 116 -14.90 8.68 12.50
CA PHE A 116 -14.14 9.84 12.97
C PHE A 116 -12.71 9.84 12.39
N LEU A 117 -12.01 8.70 12.48
CA LEU A 117 -10.65 8.58 11.92
C LEU A 117 -10.62 8.82 10.41
N ARG A 118 -11.62 8.31 9.67
CA ARG A 118 -11.70 8.49 8.22
C ARG A 118 -12.02 9.93 7.81
N ILE A 119 -12.87 10.64 8.56
CA ILE A 119 -13.14 12.06 8.32
C ILE A 119 -11.87 12.89 8.51
N ILE A 120 -11.14 12.69 9.62
CA ILE A 120 -9.87 13.40 9.85
C ILE A 120 -8.86 13.06 8.74
N ALA A 121 -8.72 11.79 8.36
CA ALA A 121 -7.83 11.38 7.27
C ALA A 121 -8.22 12.04 5.93
N LEU A 122 -9.51 12.15 5.63
CA LEU A 122 -9.99 12.84 4.42
C LEU A 122 -9.64 14.33 4.44
N ILE A 123 -9.89 14.99 5.57
CA ILE A 123 -9.54 16.41 5.74
C ILE A 123 -8.04 16.63 5.53
N THR A 124 -7.19 15.81 6.16
CA THR A 124 -5.73 15.95 6.03
C THR A 124 -5.22 15.63 4.64
N THR A 125 -5.83 14.65 3.95
CA THR A 125 -5.49 14.30 2.56
C THR A 125 -5.79 15.44 1.58
N ILE A 126 -6.85 16.21 1.82
CA ILE A 126 -7.21 17.38 1.00
C ILE A 126 -6.39 18.60 1.42
N LEU A 127 -6.24 18.83 2.72
CA LEU A 127 -5.56 20.01 3.27
C LEU A 127 -4.06 20.02 2.94
N ASN A 128 -3.40 18.86 2.97
CA ASN A 128 -1.95 18.76 2.76
C ASN A 128 -1.50 19.31 1.38
N PRO A 129 -2.01 18.84 0.24
CA PRO A 129 -1.62 19.40 -1.05
C PRO A 129 -2.00 20.87 -1.23
N ILE A 130 -3.15 21.29 -0.71
CA ILE A 130 -3.58 22.72 -0.78
C ILE A 130 -2.59 23.61 -0.02
N MET A 131 -2.28 23.24 1.22
CA MET A 131 -1.32 24.03 2.04
C MET A 131 0.06 24.02 1.43
N ASN A 132 0.50 22.89 0.87
CA ASN A 132 1.79 22.80 0.17
C ASN A 132 1.83 23.73 -1.05
N LEU A 133 0.78 23.74 -1.90
CA LEU A 133 0.71 24.66 -3.05
C LEU A 133 0.76 26.13 -2.63
N ILE A 134 -0.01 26.50 -1.59
CA ILE A 134 -0.02 27.88 -1.08
C ILE A 134 1.38 28.27 -0.57
N VAL A 135 1.98 27.45 0.29
CA VAL A 135 3.25 27.84 0.94
C VAL A 135 4.42 27.82 -0.04
N ILE A 136 4.46 26.87 -0.98
CA ILE A 136 5.51 26.83 -2.02
C ILE A 136 5.42 28.07 -2.93
N SER A 137 4.24 28.61 -3.18
CA SER A 137 4.07 29.85 -3.97
C SER A 137 4.72 31.07 -3.29
N PHE A 138 4.82 31.10 -1.96
CA PHE A 138 5.46 32.18 -1.20
C PHE A 138 6.91 31.85 -0.82
N ILE A 139 7.18 30.59 -0.47
CA ILE A 139 8.49 30.14 0.04
C ILE A 139 8.88 28.85 -0.69
N PRO A 140 9.54 28.92 -1.85
CA PRO A 140 9.89 27.77 -2.67
C PRO A 140 11.10 27.01 -2.11
N LYS A 141 10.97 26.48 -0.89
CA LYS A 141 12.01 25.69 -0.22
C LYS A 141 11.47 24.30 0.13
N ALA A 142 12.27 23.26 -0.05
CA ALA A 142 11.89 21.89 0.28
C ALA A 142 11.54 21.71 1.77
N VAL A 143 12.21 22.44 2.66
CA VAL A 143 11.93 22.44 4.11
C VAL A 143 10.50 22.87 4.43
N SER A 144 9.92 23.79 3.64
CA SER A 144 8.55 24.30 3.87
C SER A 144 7.52 23.19 3.82
N ILE A 145 7.69 22.19 2.95
CA ILE A 145 6.80 21.03 2.84
C ILE A 145 6.84 20.17 4.11
N SER A 146 8.05 19.95 4.66
CA SER A 146 8.20 19.18 5.91
C SER A 146 7.60 19.90 7.11
N VAL A 147 7.70 21.24 7.16
CA VAL A 147 7.07 22.07 8.21
C VAL A 147 5.54 21.92 8.13
N ILE A 148 4.96 22.05 6.93
CA ILE A 148 3.50 21.90 6.74
C ILE A 148 3.06 20.50 7.16
N GLY A 149 3.77 19.45 6.73
CA GLY A 149 3.49 18.08 7.10
C GLY A 149 3.46 17.88 8.62
N LEU A 150 4.46 18.44 9.33
CA LEU A 150 4.53 18.39 10.79
C LEU A 150 3.37 19.14 11.45
N VAL A 151 3.03 20.35 11.00
CA VAL A 151 1.92 21.13 11.55
C VAL A 151 0.58 20.39 11.37
N ILE A 152 0.31 19.87 10.18
CA ILE A 152 -0.92 19.11 9.91
C ILE A 152 -0.97 17.84 10.76
N ALA A 153 0.15 17.14 10.93
CA ALA A 153 0.24 15.97 11.80
C ALA A 153 -0.06 16.31 13.27
N LEU A 154 0.52 17.37 13.79
CA LEU A 154 0.28 17.82 15.17
C LEU A 154 -1.18 18.20 15.41
N LEU A 155 -1.83 18.89 14.46
CA LEU A 155 -3.25 19.21 14.54
C LEU A 155 -4.12 17.93 14.52
N THR A 156 -3.73 16.95 13.71
CA THR A 156 -4.39 15.64 13.64
C THR A 156 -4.28 14.90 14.98
N TYR A 157 -3.09 14.86 15.56
CA TYR A 157 -2.86 14.19 16.85
C TYR A 157 -3.61 14.87 17.99
N LEU A 158 -3.66 16.20 17.96
CA LEU A 158 -4.43 16.98 18.92
C LEU A 158 -5.93 16.65 18.82
N ALA A 159 -6.47 16.54 17.61
CA ALA A 159 -7.87 16.14 17.39
C ALA A 159 -8.14 14.73 17.92
N TYR A 160 -7.24 13.77 17.69
CA TYR A 160 -7.37 12.41 18.25
C TYR A 160 -7.34 12.41 19.78
N LEU A 161 -6.44 13.17 20.39
CA LEU A 161 -6.30 13.28 21.83
C LEU A 161 -7.56 13.87 22.48
N ILE A 162 -8.06 14.98 21.93
CA ILE A 162 -9.29 15.62 22.43
C ILE A 162 -10.47 14.64 22.34
N TYR A 163 -10.61 13.92 21.23
CA TYR A 163 -11.69 12.97 21.04
C TYR A 163 -11.57 11.77 22.00
N ALA A 164 -10.39 11.19 22.14
CA ALA A 164 -10.14 10.07 23.05
C ALA A 164 -10.43 10.43 24.51
N TYR A 165 -9.98 11.63 24.95
CA TYR A 165 -10.18 12.07 26.34
C TYR A 165 -11.60 12.53 26.62
N LYS A 166 -12.18 13.40 25.76
CA LYS A 166 -13.49 14.03 26.05
C LYS A 166 -14.67 13.14 25.69
N LYS A 167 -14.58 12.35 24.60
CA LYS A 167 -15.71 11.52 24.13
C LYS A 167 -15.64 10.07 24.55
N LEU A 168 -14.43 9.50 24.64
CA LEU A 168 -14.24 8.08 24.94
C LEU A 168 -13.68 7.85 26.34
N GLU A 169 -13.45 8.91 27.11
CA GLU A 169 -12.97 8.87 28.50
C GLU A 169 -11.71 8.01 28.67
N MET A 170 -10.78 8.12 27.71
CA MET A 170 -9.52 7.40 27.76
C MET A 170 -8.82 7.64 29.11
N ARG A 171 -8.48 6.57 29.79
CA ARG A 171 -7.70 6.61 31.03
C ARG A 171 -6.53 5.65 30.90
N PHE A 172 -5.44 5.95 31.60
CA PHE A 172 -4.28 5.07 31.68
C PHE A 172 -3.76 5.00 33.11
N SER A 173 -3.19 3.85 33.45
CA SER A 173 -2.59 3.59 34.74
C SER A 173 -1.20 2.98 34.54
N PHE A 174 -0.21 3.54 35.22
CA PHE A 174 1.17 3.05 35.23
C PHE A 174 1.45 2.17 36.46
N ARG A 175 0.43 1.88 37.29
CA ARG A 175 0.58 1.03 38.49
C ARG A 175 0.46 -0.45 38.11
N HIS A 176 1.32 -1.29 38.69
CA HIS A 176 1.31 -2.75 38.54
C HIS A 176 1.44 -3.23 37.06
N LEU A 177 2.33 -2.60 36.28
CA LEU A 177 2.69 -3.08 34.95
C LEU A 177 3.37 -4.45 35.07
N LYS A 178 2.77 -5.47 34.43
CA LYS A 178 3.32 -6.84 34.47
C LYS A 178 4.26 -7.07 33.29
N LEU A 179 5.50 -7.47 33.60
CA LEU A 179 6.50 -7.82 32.57
C LEU A 179 6.01 -8.96 31.65
N SER A 180 5.15 -9.84 32.18
CA SER A 180 4.52 -10.92 31.41
C SER A 180 3.66 -10.39 30.26
N VAL A 181 2.97 -9.24 30.41
CA VAL A 181 2.17 -8.60 29.38
C VAL A 181 3.08 -8.10 28.26
N PHE A 182 4.20 -7.44 28.59
CA PHE A 182 5.20 -7.02 27.61
C PHE A 182 5.73 -8.22 26.80
N LYS A 183 6.10 -9.31 27.48
CA LYS A 183 6.56 -10.55 26.83
C LYS A 183 5.51 -11.11 25.86
N SER A 184 4.26 -11.16 26.28
CA SER A 184 3.15 -11.63 25.42
C SER A 184 2.93 -10.74 24.21
N ILE A 185 2.99 -9.42 24.37
CA ILE A 185 2.92 -8.44 23.27
C ILE A 185 4.05 -8.69 22.28
N PHE A 186 5.30 -8.84 22.74
CA PHE A 186 6.46 -9.08 21.86
C PHE A 186 6.35 -10.40 21.10
N ILE A 187 5.95 -11.48 21.76
CA ILE A 187 5.76 -12.79 21.10
C ILE A 187 4.68 -12.70 20.02
N PHE A 188 3.55 -12.09 20.31
CA PHE A 188 2.47 -11.90 19.33
C PHE A 188 2.93 -11.01 18.16
N SER A 189 3.62 -9.92 18.47
CA SER A 189 4.09 -8.95 17.47
C SER A 189 5.21 -9.48 16.57
N SER A 190 5.98 -10.48 17.01
CA SER A 190 7.12 -11.03 16.24
C SER A 190 6.71 -11.51 14.84
N PHE A 191 5.55 -12.17 14.73
CA PHE A 191 5.06 -12.64 13.42
C PHE A 191 4.57 -11.48 12.54
N LEU A 192 3.98 -10.44 13.14
CA LEU A 192 3.55 -9.24 12.42
C LEU A 192 4.77 -8.42 11.98
N MET A 193 5.80 -8.37 12.80
CA MET A 193 7.09 -7.76 12.49
C MET A 193 7.76 -8.41 11.27
N LEU A 194 7.70 -9.73 11.15
CA LEU A 194 8.24 -10.44 9.99
C LEU A 194 7.60 -9.94 8.68
N ASN A 195 6.28 -9.74 8.66
CA ASN A 195 5.60 -9.19 7.50
C ASN A 195 6.05 -7.74 7.20
N GLN A 196 6.22 -6.89 8.23
CA GLN A 196 6.71 -5.52 8.03
C GLN A 196 8.14 -5.47 7.52
N ILE A 197 9.03 -6.34 8.01
CA ILE A 197 10.39 -6.49 7.49
C ILE A 197 10.34 -6.90 6.01
N THR A 198 9.49 -7.84 5.66
CA THR A 198 9.28 -8.27 4.27
C THR A 198 8.83 -7.10 3.39
N ASP A 199 7.85 -6.34 3.84
CA ASP A 199 7.34 -5.17 3.11
C ASP A 199 8.43 -4.11 2.93
N LEU A 200 9.28 -3.90 3.92
CA LEU A 200 10.40 -2.96 3.81
C LEU A 200 11.47 -3.43 2.82
N ILE A 201 11.89 -4.68 2.91
CA ILE A 201 12.84 -5.24 1.95
C ILE A 201 12.28 -5.10 0.53
N THR A 202 11.03 -5.52 0.32
CA THR A 202 10.40 -5.49 -1.01
C THR A 202 10.25 -4.08 -1.57
N ASN A 203 9.91 -3.08 -0.74
CA ASN A 203 9.56 -1.74 -1.22
C ASN A 203 10.75 -0.76 -1.24
N ASN A 204 11.80 -1.02 -0.47
CA ASN A 204 12.90 -0.05 -0.31
C ASN A 204 14.25 -0.52 -0.85
N THR A 205 14.49 -1.84 -1.00
CA THR A 205 15.77 -2.36 -1.50
C THR A 205 16.15 -1.73 -2.83
N ASP A 206 15.22 -1.69 -3.77
CA ASP A 206 15.48 -1.16 -5.12
C ASP A 206 15.94 0.31 -5.07
N ARG A 207 15.24 1.14 -4.27
CA ARG A 207 15.57 2.57 -4.13
C ARG A 207 16.92 2.78 -3.45
N LEU A 208 17.22 2.00 -2.41
CA LEU A 208 18.50 2.08 -1.70
C LEU A 208 19.66 1.68 -2.60
N VAL A 209 19.54 0.57 -3.31
CA VAL A 209 20.57 0.08 -4.23
C VAL A 209 20.80 1.08 -5.35
N LEU A 210 19.75 1.58 -5.99
CA LEU A 210 19.84 2.59 -7.04
C LEU A 210 20.44 3.90 -6.53
N GLY A 211 20.13 4.31 -5.29
CA GLY A 211 20.71 5.48 -4.66
C GLY A 211 22.23 5.39 -4.53
N ILE A 212 22.73 4.20 -4.18
CA ILE A 212 24.17 3.93 -4.02
C ILE A 212 24.86 3.78 -5.39
N THR A 213 24.21 3.14 -6.35
CA THR A 213 24.85 2.75 -7.64
C THR A 213 24.70 3.79 -8.74
N SER A 214 23.55 4.46 -8.83
CA SER A 214 23.17 5.35 -9.95
C SER A 214 22.83 6.78 -9.52
N GLY A 215 22.80 7.04 -8.20
CA GLY A 215 22.54 8.36 -7.64
C GLY A 215 21.05 8.76 -7.60
N THR A 216 20.83 10.02 -7.22
CA THR A 216 19.49 10.55 -6.89
C THR A 216 18.53 10.65 -8.06
N VAL A 217 19.05 10.87 -9.28
CA VAL A 217 18.24 10.94 -10.51
C VAL A 217 17.58 9.58 -10.80
N ALA A 218 18.36 8.49 -10.72
CA ALA A 218 17.83 7.14 -10.94
C ALA A 218 16.76 6.79 -9.89
N VAL A 219 16.95 7.17 -8.64
CA VAL A 219 15.95 7.00 -7.58
C VAL A 219 14.69 7.80 -7.87
N ALA A 220 14.80 9.02 -8.41
CA ALA A 220 13.64 9.84 -8.77
C ALA A 220 12.82 9.18 -9.88
N ILE A 221 13.48 8.71 -10.95
CA ILE A 221 12.83 7.99 -12.06
C ILE A 221 12.14 6.72 -11.57
N TYR A 222 12.83 5.92 -10.74
CA TYR A 222 12.27 4.71 -10.14
C TYR A 222 11.06 5.01 -9.26
N THR A 223 11.13 6.07 -8.44
CA THR A 223 10.04 6.45 -7.53
C THR A 223 8.78 6.87 -8.26
N VAL A 224 8.90 7.57 -9.40
CA VAL A 224 7.76 7.90 -10.27
C VAL A 224 7.05 6.62 -10.71
N GLY A 225 7.79 5.63 -11.21
CA GLY A 225 7.25 4.34 -11.63
C GLY A 225 6.61 3.55 -10.46
N ALA A 226 7.29 3.48 -9.33
CA ALA A 226 6.82 2.75 -8.15
C ALA A 226 5.54 3.35 -7.54
N ASN A 227 5.38 4.68 -7.56
CA ASN A 227 4.16 5.32 -7.05
C ASN A 227 2.92 4.91 -7.85
N LEU A 228 3.04 4.76 -9.17
CA LEU A 228 1.92 4.31 -10.01
C LEU A 228 1.49 2.87 -9.66
N SER A 229 2.45 1.98 -9.39
CA SER A 229 2.15 0.61 -8.91
C SER A 229 1.41 0.61 -7.57
N THR A 230 1.71 1.54 -6.67
CA THR A 230 1.05 1.66 -5.37
C THR A 230 -0.45 1.94 -5.50
N TYR A 231 -0.88 2.72 -6.49
CA TYR A 231 -2.31 2.96 -6.73
C TYR A 231 -3.05 1.69 -7.19
N LEU A 232 -2.41 0.87 -8.03
CA LEU A 232 -2.96 -0.43 -8.43
C LEU A 232 -3.15 -1.35 -7.22
N TYR A 233 -2.14 -1.44 -6.35
CA TYR A 233 -2.17 -2.24 -5.13
C TYR A 233 -3.31 -1.80 -4.18
N SER A 234 -3.43 -0.50 -3.95
CA SER A 234 -4.46 0.07 -3.09
C SER A 234 -5.87 -0.23 -3.59
N SER A 235 -6.09 -0.15 -4.91
CA SER A 235 -7.38 -0.44 -5.55
C SER A 235 -7.85 -1.87 -5.27
N SER A 236 -6.96 -2.86 -5.38
CA SER A 236 -7.29 -4.26 -5.09
C SER A 236 -7.56 -4.49 -3.60
N THR A 237 -6.77 -3.88 -2.73
CA THR A 237 -6.90 -4.05 -1.28
C THR A 237 -8.23 -3.52 -0.76
N TYR A 238 -8.69 -2.37 -1.28
CA TYR A 238 -10.00 -1.82 -0.92
C TYR A 238 -11.15 -2.75 -1.33
N ILE A 239 -11.08 -3.37 -2.50
CA ILE A 239 -12.10 -4.34 -2.96
C ILE A 239 -12.12 -5.56 -2.05
N SER A 240 -10.96 -6.17 -1.77
CA SER A 240 -10.86 -7.39 -0.98
C SER A 240 -11.33 -7.21 0.46
N SER A 241 -11.01 -6.08 1.08
CA SER A 241 -11.35 -5.79 2.48
C SER A 241 -12.86 -5.75 2.74
N VAL A 242 -13.66 -5.38 1.74
CA VAL A 242 -15.14 -5.38 1.84
C VAL A 242 -15.70 -6.80 2.05
N PHE A 243 -15.00 -7.83 1.57
CA PHE A 243 -15.46 -9.22 1.65
C PHE A 243 -14.95 -9.97 2.89
N ALA A 244 -14.03 -9.41 3.66
CA ALA A 244 -13.48 -10.05 4.86
C ALA A 244 -14.55 -10.48 5.87
N PRO A 245 -15.61 -9.68 6.22
CA PRO A 245 -16.66 -10.11 7.11
C PRO A 245 -17.46 -11.31 6.57
N SER A 246 -17.72 -11.33 5.26
CA SER A 246 -18.46 -12.44 4.60
C SER A 246 -17.68 -13.74 4.67
N ILE A 247 -16.36 -13.71 4.46
CA ILE A 247 -15.47 -14.85 4.56
C ILE A 247 -15.47 -15.40 5.99
N ASN A 248 -15.31 -14.54 6.99
CA ASN A 248 -15.32 -14.95 8.38
C ASN A 248 -16.66 -15.60 8.77
N LYS A 249 -17.78 -15.07 8.27
CA LYS A 249 -19.11 -15.64 8.49
C LYS A 249 -19.25 -17.03 7.86
N ILE A 250 -18.77 -17.21 6.63
CA ILE A 250 -18.80 -18.54 5.95
C ILE A 250 -18.00 -19.55 6.76
N VAL A 251 -16.77 -19.20 7.18
CA VAL A 251 -15.93 -20.12 7.96
C VAL A 251 -16.53 -20.43 9.33
N ALA A 252 -17.12 -19.43 10.01
CA ALA A 252 -17.76 -19.62 11.32
C ALA A 252 -19.00 -20.53 11.21
N ASN A 253 -19.88 -20.29 10.24
CA ASN A 253 -21.06 -21.11 9.99
C ASN A 253 -20.70 -22.55 9.64
N ALA A 254 -19.67 -22.74 8.83
CA ALA A 254 -19.19 -24.07 8.45
C ALA A 254 -18.69 -24.86 9.68
N LYS A 255 -18.00 -24.20 10.61
CA LYS A 255 -17.56 -24.82 11.87
C LYS A 255 -18.76 -25.24 12.75
N VAL A 256 -19.78 -24.39 12.88
CA VAL A 256 -20.98 -24.70 13.68
C VAL A 256 -21.75 -25.89 13.08
N ASN A 257 -21.85 -25.95 11.76
CA ASN A 257 -22.63 -26.99 11.06
C ASN A 257 -21.80 -28.24 10.72
N ASN A 258 -20.53 -28.31 11.10
CA ASN A 258 -19.58 -29.38 10.73
C ASN A 258 -19.51 -29.67 9.22
N VAL A 259 -19.56 -28.63 8.39
CA VAL A 259 -19.49 -28.72 6.92
C VAL A 259 -18.22 -28.04 6.44
N SER A 260 -17.65 -28.50 5.31
CA SER A 260 -16.50 -27.81 4.69
C SER A 260 -16.95 -26.48 4.08
N PRO A 261 -16.25 -25.37 4.37
CA PRO A 261 -16.53 -24.07 3.77
C PRO A 261 -16.01 -23.92 2.34
N ASP A 262 -15.31 -24.94 1.82
CA ASP A 262 -14.50 -24.82 0.60
C ASP A 262 -15.31 -24.46 -0.64
N TYR A 263 -16.51 -25.01 -0.78
CA TYR A 263 -17.38 -24.72 -1.93
C TYR A 263 -17.77 -23.24 -1.99
N GLU A 264 -18.28 -22.69 -0.89
CA GLU A 264 -18.72 -21.29 -0.82
C GLU A 264 -17.52 -20.33 -0.97
N LEU A 265 -16.39 -20.67 -0.34
CA LEU A 265 -15.17 -19.89 -0.45
C LEU A 265 -14.60 -19.89 -1.87
N ASN A 266 -14.67 -21.02 -2.60
CA ASN A 266 -14.27 -21.08 -4.01
C ASN A 266 -15.16 -20.22 -4.90
N GLN A 267 -16.47 -20.26 -4.71
CA GLN A 267 -17.39 -19.40 -5.46
C GLN A 267 -17.08 -17.92 -5.22
N LEU A 268 -16.84 -17.55 -3.97
CA LEU A 268 -16.50 -16.18 -3.61
C LEU A 268 -15.13 -15.76 -4.17
N PHE A 269 -14.13 -16.65 -4.13
CA PHE A 269 -12.79 -16.42 -4.68
C PHE A 269 -12.85 -16.13 -6.19
N ILE A 270 -13.57 -16.94 -6.96
CA ILE A 270 -13.75 -16.74 -8.40
C ILE A 270 -14.51 -15.44 -8.67
N LYS A 271 -15.60 -15.20 -7.96
CA LYS A 271 -16.47 -14.04 -8.13
C LYS A 271 -15.75 -12.72 -7.91
N VAL A 272 -15.03 -12.61 -6.79
CA VAL A 272 -14.29 -11.37 -6.45
C VAL A 272 -13.06 -11.23 -7.33
N GLY A 273 -12.36 -12.33 -7.62
CA GLY A 273 -11.19 -12.30 -8.50
C GLY A 273 -11.53 -11.84 -9.92
N ARG A 274 -12.71 -12.21 -10.46
CA ARG A 274 -13.22 -11.70 -11.75
C ARG A 274 -13.49 -10.19 -11.71
N VAL A 275 -14.09 -9.69 -10.63
CA VAL A 275 -14.32 -8.24 -10.45
C VAL A 275 -12.98 -7.50 -10.36
N GLN A 276 -12.03 -8.03 -9.60
CA GLN A 276 -10.67 -7.45 -9.53
C GLN A 276 -9.97 -7.48 -10.87
N PHE A 277 -10.06 -8.58 -11.63
CA PHE A 277 -9.53 -8.66 -12.99
C PHE A 277 -10.07 -7.52 -13.86
N LEU A 278 -11.38 -7.26 -13.85
CA LEU A 278 -11.99 -6.19 -14.66
C LEU A 278 -11.41 -4.82 -14.33
N ILE A 279 -11.28 -4.50 -13.05
CA ILE A 279 -10.81 -3.18 -12.62
C ILE A 279 -9.31 -3.01 -12.85
N LEU A 280 -8.51 -4.01 -12.43
CA LEU A 280 -7.06 -3.94 -12.54
C LEU A 280 -6.60 -3.99 -14.01
N THR A 281 -7.29 -4.77 -14.85
CA THR A 281 -6.95 -4.87 -16.28
C THR A 281 -7.26 -3.58 -17.02
N LEU A 282 -8.32 -2.86 -16.68
CA LEU A 282 -8.58 -1.53 -17.25
C LEU A 282 -7.38 -0.59 -17.02
N ILE A 283 -6.86 -0.58 -15.78
CA ILE A 283 -5.70 0.27 -15.44
C ILE A 283 -4.46 -0.17 -16.20
N ILE A 284 -4.19 -1.49 -16.26
CA ILE A 284 -3.02 -2.02 -16.96
C ILE A 284 -3.11 -1.81 -18.47
N VAL A 285 -4.26 -2.03 -19.09
CA VAL A 285 -4.47 -1.79 -20.52
C VAL A 285 -4.26 -0.30 -20.84
N GLY A 286 -4.89 0.59 -20.08
CA GLY A 286 -4.72 2.03 -20.26
C GLY A 286 -3.26 2.44 -20.11
N PHE A 287 -2.58 1.98 -19.05
CA PHE A 287 -1.19 2.34 -18.80
C PHE A 287 -0.22 1.71 -19.81
N SER A 288 -0.39 0.44 -20.19
CA SER A 288 0.50 -0.22 -21.15
C SER A 288 0.44 0.40 -22.55
N THR A 289 -0.68 0.99 -22.92
CA THR A 289 -0.88 1.59 -24.25
C THR A 289 -0.63 3.09 -24.29
N LEU A 290 -1.04 3.83 -23.25
CA LEU A 290 -0.97 5.28 -23.20
C LEU A 290 0.01 5.81 -22.12
N GLY A 291 0.68 4.93 -21.39
CA GLY A 291 1.53 5.29 -20.26
C GLY A 291 2.78 6.08 -20.63
N GLN A 292 3.36 5.87 -21.82
CA GLN A 292 4.49 6.68 -22.30
C GLN A 292 4.09 8.15 -22.47
N GLN A 293 2.96 8.40 -23.12
CA GLN A 293 2.39 9.76 -23.26
C GLN A 293 2.09 10.37 -21.90
N PHE A 294 1.49 9.58 -20.98
CA PHE A 294 1.20 10.03 -19.64
C PHE A 294 2.45 10.49 -18.89
N ILE A 295 3.52 9.69 -18.91
CA ILE A 295 4.77 10.02 -18.21
C ILE A 295 5.43 11.24 -18.83
N ALA A 296 5.46 11.36 -20.15
CA ALA A 296 6.02 12.52 -20.83
C ALA A 296 5.27 13.81 -20.47
N LEU A 297 3.92 13.76 -20.42
CA LEU A 297 3.09 14.91 -20.05
C LEU A 297 3.15 15.27 -18.57
N TRP A 298 3.24 14.27 -17.69
CA TRP A 298 3.15 14.47 -16.25
C TRP A 298 4.50 14.70 -15.57
N ALA A 299 5.50 13.88 -15.90
CA ALA A 299 6.82 13.92 -15.28
C ALA A 299 7.88 14.60 -16.16
N GLY A 300 7.64 14.68 -17.47
CA GLY A 300 8.56 15.25 -18.46
C GLY A 300 9.39 14.19 -19.19
N GLU A 301 10.03 14.61 -20.28
CA GLU A 301 10.77 13.72 -21.20
C GLU A 301 11.95 13.00 -20.54
N ASN A 302 12.56 13.59 -19.51
CA ASN A 302 13.68 12.99 -18.78
C ASN A 302 13.28 11.73 -17.97
N TYR A 303 11.99 11.43 -17.85
CA TYR A 303 11.45 10.29 -17.11
C TYR A 303 10.99 9.13 -17.99
N GLU A 304 11.43 9.04 -19.22
CA GLU A 304 11.04 7.99 -20.18
C GLU A 304 11.17 6.57 -19.61
N TYR A 305 12.27 6.28 -18.91
CA TYR A 305 12.50 4.97 -18.28
C TYR A 305 11.47 4.64 -17.17
N ALA A 306 10.82 5.64 -16.57
CA ALA A 306 9.80 5.42 -15.54
C ALA A 306 8.58 4.66 -16.08
N PHE A 307 8.29 4.72 -17.38
CA PHE A 307 7.24 3.93 -18.01
C PHE A 307 7.51 2.42 -17.88
N TRP A 308 8.70 1.97 -18.25
CA TRP A 308 9.06 0.55 -18.20
C TRP A 308 9.14 0.04 -16.75
N ILE A 309 9.68 0.86 -15.85
CA ILE A 309 9.71 0.57 -14.41
C ILE A 309 8.30 0.42 -13.87
N ALA A 310 7.41 1.37 -14.15
CA ALA A 310 6.02 1.32 -13.72
C ALA A 310 5.29 0.09 -14.27
N LEU A 311 5.43 -0.20 -15.55
CA LEU A 311 4.80 -1.34 -16.21
C LEU A 311 5.22 -2.67 -15.56
N LEU A 312 6.52 -2.87 -15.34
CA LEU A 312 7.03 -4.07 -14.67
C LEU A 312 6.54 -4.18 -13.23
N LEU A 313 6.57 -3.08 -12.46
CA LEU A 313 6.10 -3.04 -11.08
C LEU A 313 4.58 -3.14 -10.95
N MET A 314 3.80 -2.80 -11.97
CA MET A 314 2.35 -3.03 -12.01
C MET A 314 2.02 -4.47 -12.39
N LEU A 315 2.77 -5.07 -13.31
CA LEU A 315 2.60 -6.46 -13.72
C LEU A 315 3.04 -7.46 -12.64
N ALA A 316 4.05 -7.11 -11.83
CA ALA A 316 4.55 -7.97 -10.77
C ALA A 316 3.45 -8.42 -9.77
N PRO A 317 2.68 -7.53 -9.15
CA PRO A 317 1.62 -7.88 -8.23
C PRO A 317 0.28 -8.19 -8.92
N TYR A 318 0.14 -8.06 -10.23
CA TYR A 318 -1.14 -8.14 -10.92
C TYR A 318 -1.92 -9.42 -10.64
N VAL A 319 -1.26 -10.59 -10.75
CA VAL A 319 -1.90 -11.88 -10.44
C VAL A 319 -2.21 -12.02 -8.94
N PRO A 320 -1.27 -11.78 -8.01
CA PRO A 320 -1.57 -11.74 -6.58
C PRO A 320 -2.73 -10.80 -6.21
N LEU A 321 -2.82 -9.64 -6.86
CA LEU A 321 -3.90 -8.68 -6.59
C LEU A 321 -5.27 -9.17 -7.07
N MET A 322 -5.35 -9.88 -8.19
CA MET A 322 -6.59 -10.56 -8.60
C MET A 322 -7.03 -11.62 -7.59
N GLN A 323 -6.08 -12.28 -6.95
CA GLN A 323 -6.28 -13.34 -5.97
C GLN A 323 -6.27 -12.83 -4.52
N ASN A 324 -6.30 -11.51 -4.30
CA ASN A 324 -6.10 -10.89 -2.98
C ASN A 324 -7.13 -11.33 -1.92
N ILE A 325 -8.34 -11.70 -2.34
CA ILE A 325 -9.33 -12.32 -1.45
C ILE A 325 -8.84 -13.64 -0.84
N GLY A 326 -7.95 -14.35 -1.50
CA GLY A 326 -7.31 -15.56 -0.97
C GLY A 326 -6.50 -15.30 0.30
N LEU A 327 -5.99 -14.07 0.48
CA LEU A 327 -5.35 -13.65 1.72
C LEU A 327 -6.34 -13.63 2.89
N GLU A 328 -7.54 -13.11 2.68
CA GLU A 328 -8.57 -13.07 3.71
C GLU A 328 -9.08 -14.48 4.03
N ILE A 329 -9.18 -15.36 3.04
CA ILE A 329 -9.50 -16.79 3.24
C ILE A 329 -8.43 -17.48 4.09
N GLN A 330 -7.14 -17.23 3.82
CA GLN A 330 -6.05 -17.80 4.61
C GLN A 330 -6.06 -17.31 6.07
N LYS A 331 -6.35 -16.03 6.30
CA LYS A 331 -6.51 -15.48 7.64
C LYS A 331 -7.65 -16.16 8.38
N ALA A 332 -8.82 -16.28 7.77
CA ALA A 332 -10.00 -16.90 8.35
C ALA A 332 -9.80 -18.40 8.67
N LYS A 333 -8.99 -19.11 7.85
CA LYS A 333 -8.60 -20.51 8.07
C LYS A 333 -7.38 -20.71 8.97
N ASN A 334 -6.77 -19.64 9.51
CA ASN A 334 -5.51 -19.67 10.25
C ASN A 334 -4.30 -20.26 9.48
N LEU A 335 -4.29 -20.13 8.16
CA LEU A 335 -3.21 -20.62 7.29
C LEU A 335 -2.18 -19.53 6.91
N HIS A 336 -2.23 -18.37 7.56
CA HIS A 336 -1.39 -17.21 7.23
C HIS A 336 0.10 -17.37 7.59
N LYS A 337 0.45 -18.27 8.55
CA LYS A 337 1.85 -18.48 9.00
C LYS A 337 2.77 -18.93 7.85
N ALA A 338 2.35 -19.96 7.12
CA ALA A 338 3.14 -20.47 5.99
C ALA A 338 3.31 -19.40 4.90
N ARG A 339 2.26 -18.62 4.63
CA ARG A 339 2.33 -17.49 3.70
C ARG A 339 3.36 -16.44 4.13
N SER A 340 3.39 -16.06 5.40
CA SER A 340 4.35 -15.06 5.91
C SER A 340 5.80 -15.50 5.70
N ILE A 341 6.10 -16.79 5.93
CA ILE A 341 7.44 -17.36 5.70
C ILE A 341 7.78 -17.31 4.20
N VAL A 342 6.85 -17.73 3.35
CA VAL A 342 7.06 -17.70 1.89
C VAL A 342 7.25 -16.27 1.40
N TYR A 343 6.45 -15.33 1.89
CA TYR A 343 6.56 -13.93 1.53
C TYR A 343 7.92 -13.34 1.92
N PHE A 344 8.42 -13.71 3.09
CA PHE A 344 9.77 -13.34 3.52
C PHE A 344 10.87 -13.94 2.61
N LEU A 345 10.76 -15.22 2.24
CA LEU A 345 11.70 -15.85 1.31
C LEU A 345 11.68 -15.19 -0.08
N ILE A 346 10.50 -14.78 -0.56
CA ILE A 346 10.37 -14.05 -1.83
C ILE A 346 11.06 -12.68 -1.73
N SER A 347 10.94 -11.97 -0.60
CA SER A 347 11.62 -10.68 -0.42
C SER A 347 13.14 -10.81 -0.40
N LEU A 348 13.67 -11.88 0.20
CA LEU A 348 15.10 -12.19 0.14
C LEU A 348 15.55 -12.54 -1.29
N LEU A 349 14.76 -13.33 -2.02
CA LEU A 349 15.02 -13.63 -3.42
C LEU A 349 15.01 -12.35 -4.26
N ASN A 350 14.02 -11.46 -4.02
CA ASN A 350 13.97 -10.15 -4.67
C ASN A 350 15.24 -9.35 -4.41
N ALA A 351 15.65 -9.17 -3.17
CA ALA A 351 16.88 -8.46 -2.82
C ALA A 351 18.11 -9.11 -3.48
N GLY A 352 18.19 -10.44 -3.44
CA GLY A 352 19.26 -11.21 -4.06
C GLY A 352 19.36 -11.08 -5.58
N LEU A 353 18.26 -10.84 -6.28
CA LEU A 353 18.22 -10.58 -7.71
C LEU A 353 18.42 -9.09 -8.03
N THR A 354 17.79 -8.21 -7.27
CA THR A 354 17.85 -6.75 -7.50
C THR A 354 19.26 -6.19 -7.31
N ILE A 355 19.96 -6.59 -6.23
CA ILE A 355 21.29 -6.04 -5.93
C ILE A 355 22.29 -6.27 -7.08
N PRO A 356 22.55 -7.50 -7.54
CA PRO A 356 23.49 -7.71 -8.64
C PRO A 356 22.99 -7.14 -9.96
N ALA A 357 21.68 -7.22 -10.26
CA ALA A 357 21.13 -6.67 -11.48
C ALA A 357 21.26 -5.14 -11.53
N ALA A 358 20.90 -4.43 -10.46
CA ALA A 358 21.04 -2.99 -10.39
C ALA A 358 22.50 -2.56 -10.47
N ILE A 359 23.42 -3.22 -9.76
CA ILE A 359 24.87 -2.91 -9.81
C ILE A 359 25.41 -3.09 -11.23
N TYR A 360 25.08 -4.21 -11.91
CA TYR A 360 25.57 -4.50 -13.24
C TYR A 360 25.07 -3.48 -14.27
N PHE A 361 23.77 -3.20 -14.30
CA PHE A 361 23.16 -2.29 -15.27
C PHE A 361 23.30 -0.80 -14.92
N SER A 362 23.88 -0.46 -13.77
CA SER A 362 24.22 0.91 -13.38
C SER A 362 25.66 1.30 -13.76
N GLN A 363 26.42 0.42 -14.43
CA GLN A 363 27.78 0.73 -14.88
C GLN A 363 27.75 1.82 -15.97
N PRO A 364 28.81 2.65 -16.08
CA PRO A 364 28.88 3.76 -17.04
C PRO A 364 28.72 3.39 -18.51
N CYS A 365 28.89 2.10 -18.85
CA CYS A 365 28.66 1.60 -20.21
C CYS A 365 27.18 1.48 -20.59
N PHE A 366 26.27 1.57 -19.62
CA PHE A 366 24.83 1.49 -19.83
C PHE A 366 24.14 2.84 -19.63
N ASN A 367 22.94 3.00 -20.20
CA ASN A 367 22.12 4.18 -19.98
C ASN A 367 21.68 4.26 -18.50
N PRO A 368 21.68 5.47 -17.88
CA PRO A 368 21.41 5.64 -16.44
C PRO A 368 20.07 5.07 -15.95
N GLY A 369 19.07 4.92 -16.83
CA GLY A 369 17.76 4.37 -16.49
C GLY A 369 17.69 2.84 -16.46
N LEU A 370 18.66 2.14 -17.06
CA LEU A 370 18.63 0.66 -17.17
C LEU A 370 18.78 -0.03 -15.83
N GLY A 371 19.53 0.52 -14.89
CA GLY A 371 19.62 0.00 -13.52
C GLY A 371 18.25 -0.07 -12.84
N GLY A 372 17.41 0.96 -13.03
CA GLY A 372 16.04 0.99 -12.51
C GLY A 372 15.12 -0.06 -13.17
N ILE A 373 15.22 -0.24 -14.49
CA ILE A 373 14.46 -1.29 -15.20
C ILE A 373 14.92 -2.67 -14.74
N ALA A 374 16.23 -2.91 -14.57
CA ALA A 374 16.76 -4.18 -14.10
C ALA A 374 16.28 -4.52 -12.68
N ALA A 375 16.25 -3.53 -11.77
CA ALA A 375 15.68 -3.69 -10.43
C ALA A 375 14.18 -4.05 -10.50
N ALA A 376 13.39 -3.34 -11.31
CA ALA A 376 11.97 -3.63 -11.51
C ALA A 376 11.73 -5.01 -12.13
N ALA A 377 12.59 -5.44 -13.07
CA ALA A 377 12.53 -6.78 -13.66
C ALA A 377 12.86 -7.89 -12.63
N ALA A 378 13.84 -7.66 -11.76
CA ALA A 378 14.15 -8.58 -10.66
C ALA A 378 12.96 -8.73 -9.71
N THR A 379 12.29 -7.62 -9.36
CA THR A 379 11.06 -7.61 -8.56
C THR A 379 9.93 -8.36 -9.27
N PHE A 380 9.74 -8.15 -10.56
CA PHE A 380 8.75 -8.87 -11.36
C PHE A 380 9.02 -10.39 -11.35
N LEU A 381 10.25 -10.81 -11.59
CA LEU A 381 10.63 -12.23 -11.62
C LEU A 381 10.44 -12.89 -10.25
N SER A 382 10.87 -12.26 -9.17
CA SER A 382 10.71 -12.79 -7.81
C SER A 382 9.23 -12.95 -7.44
N MET A 383 8.38 -11.98 -7.79
CA MET A 383 6.94 -12.03 -7.58
C MET A 383 6.27 -13.11 -8.43
N VAL A 384 6.67 -13.30 -9.68
CA VAL A 384 6.15 -14.38 -10.52
C VAL A 384 6.50 -15.74 -9.92
N LEU A 385 7.74 -15.98 -9.56
CA LEU A 385 8.15 -17.25 -8.97
C LEU A 385 7.45 -17.53 -7.64
N GLY A 386 7.39 -16.54 -6.76
CA GLY A 386 6.85 -16.72 -5.43
C GLY A 386 5.33 -16.60 -5.33
N GLN A 387 4.78 -15.51 -5.85
CA GLN A 387 3.35 -15.22 -5.67
C GLN A 387 2.47 -15.84 -6.77
N VAL A 388 2.99 -16.01 -7.98
CA VAL A 388 2.19 -16.65 -9.04
C VAL A 388 2.38 -18.15 -9.01
N VAL A 389 3.60 -18.67 -9.06
CA VAL A 389 3.82 -20.12 -9.12
C VAL A 389 3.57 -20.76 -7.76
N PHE A 390 4.35 -20.40 -6.73
CA PHE A 390 4.28 -21.08 -5.43
C PHE A 390 2.92 -20.87 -4.75
N MET A 391 2.38 -19.65 -4.72
CA MET A 391 1.11 -19.40 -4.03
C MET A 391 -0.08 -20.08 -4.72
N ASN A 392 -0.12 -20.20 -6.04
CA ASN A 392 -1.18 -20.96 -6.71
C ASN A 392 -1.14 -22.46 -6.34
N ILE A 393 0.07 -23.04 -6.22
CA ILE A 393 0.23 -24.42 -5.71
C ILE A 393 -0.26 -24.51 -4.26
N TYR A 394 0.08 -23.54 -3.43
CA TYR A 394 -0.35 -23.48 -2.03
C TYR A 394 -1.88 -23.33 -1.89
N TYR A 395 -2.50 -22.46 -2.68
CA TYR A 395 -3.96 -22.31 -2.75
C TYR A 395 -4.67 -23.61 -3.12
N GLN A 396 -4.17 -24.31 -4.15
CA GLN A 396 -4.74 -25.57 -4.61
C GLN A 396 -4.63 -26.66 -3.54
N ASN A 397 -3.43 -26.83 -2.94
CA ASN A 397 -3.12 -28.01 -2.12
C ASN A 397 -3.47 -27.84 -0.63
N LYS A 398 -3.41 -26.62 -0.08
CA LYS A 398 -3.57 -26.38 1.36
C LYS A 398 -4.77 -25.52 1.72
N VAL A 399 -5.11 -24.55 0.90
CA VAL A 399 -6.24 -23.66 1.19
C VAL A 399 -7.58 -24.23 0.72
N GLY A 400 -7.56 -25.18 -0.22
CA GLY A 400 -8.76 -25.80 -0.78
C GLY A 400 -9.43 -24.91 -1.84
N VAL A 401 -8.66 -24.02 -2.49
CA VAL A 401 -9.16 -23.18 -3.58
C VAL A 401 -8.81 -23.79 -4.93
N ASN A 402 -9.79 -23.96 -5.79
CA ASN A 402 -9.59 -24.53 -7.13
C ASN A 402 -9.03 -23.48 -8.10
N VAL A 403 -7.71 -23.42 -8.16
CA VAL A 403 -6.96 -22.45 -8.98
C VAL A 403 -7.19 -22.67 -10.48
N LEU A 404 -7.35 -23.92 -10.93
CA LEU A 404 -7.58 -24.21 -12.35
C LEU A 404 -8.93 -23.66 -12.83
N VAL A 405 -9.98 -23.83 -12.02
CA VAL A 405 -11.30 -23.25 -12.33
C VAL A 405 -11.24 -21.73 -12.32
N PHE A 406 -10.49 -21.13 -11.38
CA PHE A 406 -10.28 -19.69 -11.35
C PHE A 406 -9.66 -19.20 -12.66
N TRP A 407 -8.53 -19.75 -13.09
CA TRP A 407 -7.87 -19.36 -14.34
C TRP A 407 -8.73 -19.58 -15.58
N LYS A 408 -9.47 -20.68 -15.64
CA LYS A 408 -10.43 -20.91 -16.73
C LYS A 408 -11.49 -19.82 -16.82
N ASN A 409 -11.94 -19.30 -15.67
CA ASN A 409 -12.90 -18.20 -15.64
C ASN A 409 -12.27 -16.85 -16.04
N ILE A 410 -11.02 -16.60 -15.67
CA ILE A 410 -10.29 -15.39 -16.06
C ILE A 410 -9.99 -15.39 -17.58
N LEU A 411 -9.50 -16.51 -18.12
CA LEU A 411 -9.19 -16.63 -19.55
C LEU A 411 -10.40 -16.37 -20.46
N LYS A 412 -11.60 -16.73 -20.02
CA LYS A 412 -12.86 -16.43 -20.75
C LYS A 412 -13.14 -14.92 -20.86
N MET A 413 -12.46 -14.09 -20.07
CA MET A 413 -12.66 -12.64 -20.08
C MET A 413 -11.70 -11.90 -21.03
N LEU A 414 -10.65 -12.57 -21.51
CA LEU A 414 -9.63 -11.98 -22.38
C LEU A 414 -10.15 -11.36 -23.70
N PRO A 415 -11.15 -11.97 -24.41
CA PRO A 415 -11.59 -11.38 -25.68
C PRO A 415 -12.06 -9.94 -25.58
N GLY A 416 -12.79 -9.59 -24.53
CA GLY A 416 -13.24 -8.20 -24.32
C GLY A 416 -12.07 -7.24 -24.01
N VAL A 417 -11.04 -7.73 -23.33
CA VAL A 417 -9.85 -6.97 -23.01
C VAL A 417 -9.00 -6.69 -24.26
N LEU A 418 -8.82 -7.70 -25.13
CA LEU A 418 -7.98 -7.60 -26.31
C LEU A 418 -8.45 -6.51 -27.30
N ILE A 419 -9.77 -6.29 -27.38
CA ILE A 419 -10.32 -5.23 -28.25
C ILE A 419 -9.86 -3.85 -27.80
N SER A 420 -9.98 -3.55 -26.52
CA SER A 420 -9.56 -2.24 -25.99
C SER A 420 -8.04 -2.08 -25.99
N PHE A 421 -7.29 -3.14 -25.74
CA PHE A 421 -5.84 -3.14 -25.85
C PHE A 421 -5.40 -2.83 -27.29
N SER A 422 -6.01 -3.47 -28.30
CA SER A 422 -5.72 -3.20 -29.73
C SER A 422 -6.01 -1.75 -30.10
N LEU A 423 -7.12 -1.17 -29.62
CA LEU A 423 -7.43 0.24 -29.83
C LEU A 423 -6.37 1.16 -29.22
N GLY A 424 -5.96 0.88 -27.99
CA GLY A 424 -4.93 1.68 -27.31
C GLY A 424 -3.57 1.59 -28.03
N VAL A 425 -3.21 0.42 -28.57
CA VAL A 425 -2.00 0.25 -29.41
C VAL A 425 -2.11 1.06 -30.69
N ILE A 426 -3.28 1.07 -31.33
CA ILE A 426 -3.53 1.90 -32.54
C ILE A 426 -3.29 3.39 -32.20
N PHE A 427 -3.82 3.89 -31.12
CA PHE A 427 -3.58 5.27 -30.69
C PHE A 427 -2.08 5.54 -30.46
N ASN A 428 -1.40 4.67 -29.76
CA ASN A 428 0.05 4.82 -29.51
C ASN A 428 0.89 4.89 -30.80
N ILE A 429 0.48 4.16 -31.85
CA ILE A 429 1.20 4.15 -33.13
C ILE A 429 0.91 5.41 -33.96
N PHE A 430 -0.35 5.83 -34.03
CA PHE A 430 -0.79 6.87 -34.96
C PHE A 430 -0.79 8.27 -34.38
N VAL A 431 -0.97 8.42 -33.05
CA VAL A 431 -1.01 9.72 -32.38
C VAL A 431 0.32 9.98 -31.70
N LYS A 432 1.13 10.87 -32.29
CA LYS A 432 2.47 11.22 -31.77
C LYS A 432 2.54 12.57 -31.04
N SER A 433 1.41 13.28 -30.90
CA SER A 433 1.39 14.58 -30.25
C SER A 433 1.05 14.47 -28.78
N TYR A 434 1.98 14.89 -27.92
CA TYR A 434 1.78 14.90 -26.46
C TYR A 434 1.08 16.17 -26.01
N ASN A 435 -0.28 16.14 -26.05
CA ASN A 435 -1.14 17.22 -25.53
C ASN A 435 -2.17 16.63 -24.57
N TRP A 436 -2.41 17.29 -23.44
CA TRP A 436 -3.36 16.83 -22.41
C TRP A 436 -4.79 16.61 -22.96
N TYR A 437 -5.27 17.44 -23.89
CA TYR A 437 -6.60 17.27 -24.48
C TYR A 437 -6.70 15.99 -25.32
N ILE A 438 -5.71 15.73 -26.13
CA ILE A 438 -5.63 14.52 -26.98
C ILE A 438 -5.50 13.30 -26.08
N PHE A 439 -4.57 13.31 -25.13
CA PHE A 439 -4.39 12.23 -24.16
C PHE A 439 -5.66 11.88 -23.40
N LEU A 440 -6.37 12.87 -22.86
CA LEU A 440 -7.64 12.63 -22.16
C LEU A 440 -8.72 12.04 -23.08
N SER A 441 -8.80 12.48 -24.35
CA SER A 441 -9.73 11.91 -25.31
C SER A 441 -9.43 10.44 -25.62
N GLU A 442 -8.15 10.06 -25.74
CA GLU A 442 -7.69 8.68 -25.94
C GLU A 442 -8.00 7.80 -24.72
N VAL A 443 -7.70 8.30 -23.53
CA VAL A 443 -8.03 7.60 -22.27
C VAL A 443 -9.53 7.31 -22.17
N ILE A 444 -10.36 8.32 -22.48
CA ILE A 444 -11.83 8.15 -22.47
C ILE A 444 -12.26 7.14 -23.53
N ALA A 445 -11.71 7.22 -24.76
CA ALA A 445 -12.05 6.29 -25.82
C ALA A 445 -11.67 4.84 -25.47
N VAL A 446 -10.46 4.60 -24.96
CA VAL A 446 -10.00 3.28 -24.52
C VAL A 446 -10.87 2.77 -23.37
N ALA A 447 -11.19 3.61 -22.38
CA ALA A 447 -12.04 3.23 -21.25
C ALA A 447 -13.48 2.90 -21.69
N VAL A 448 -14.07 3.67 -22.58
CA VAL A 448 -15.43 3.42 -23.12
C VAL A 448 -15.44 2.12 -23.91
N VAL A 449 -14.48 1.92 -24.82
CA VAL A 449 -14.39 0.67 -25.59
C VAL A 449 -14.13 -0.52 -24.68
N TYR A 450 -13.31 -0.37 -23.63
CA TYR A 450 -13.11 -1.40 -22.61
C TYR A 450 -14.43 -1.74 -21.91
N CYS A 451 -15.15 -0.76 -21.41
CA CYS A 451 -16.42 -0.98 -20.73
C CYS A 451 -17.45 -1.67 -21.63
N ILE A 452 -17.55 -1.25 -22.90
CA ILE A 452 -18.48 -1.84 -23.87
C ILE A 452 -18.07 -3.28 -24.22
N SER A 453 -16.82 -3.50 -24.64
CA SER A 453 -16.35 -4.81 -25.06
C SER A 453 -16.44 -5.86 -23.93
N VAL A 454 -16.03 -5.45 -22.72
CA VAL A 454 -16.06 -6.32 -21.54
C VAL A 454 -17.50 -6.60 -21.10
N TYR A 455 -18.40 -5.61 -21.15
CA TYR A 455 -19.81 -5.79 -20.82
C TYR A 455 -20.48 -6.84 -21.70
N PHE A 456 -20.21 -6.82 -23.01
CA PHE A 456 -20.86 -7.76 -23.93
C PHE A 456 -20.17 -9.12 -24.01
N LEU A 457 -18.83 -9.17 -23.98
CA LEU A 457 -18.06 -10.38 -24.26
C LEU A 457 -17.54 -11.09 -23.01
N SER A 458 -17.36 -10.39 -21.89
CA SER A 458 -16.62 -10.93 -20.74
C SER A 458 -17.45 -11.04 -19.46
N MET A 459 -18.38 -10.12 -19.22
CA MET A 459 -19.16 -10.06 -17.98
C MET A 459 -20.27 -11.11 -17.93
N ASN A 460 -20.38 -11.77 -16.78
CA ASN A 460 -21.54 -12.58 -16.43
C ASN A 460 -22.71 -11.74 -15.89
N GLN A 461 -23.88 -12.34 -15.68
CA GLN A 461 -25.09 -11.64 -15.24
C GLN A 461 -24.92 -10.95 -13.88
N TYR A 462 -24.15 -11.56 -12.97
CA TYR A 462 -23.86 -10.96 -11.67
C TYR A 462 -23.04 -9.67 -11.81
N GLU A 463 -21.97 -9.70 -12.59
CA GLU A 463 -21.10 -8.55 -12.84
C GLU A 463 -21.87 -7.43 -13.55
N LYS A 464 -22.67 -7.77 -14.57
CA LYS A 464 -23.58 -6.81 -15.23
C LYS A 464 -24.49 -6.11 -14.23
N ASN A 465 -25.12 -6.88 -13.34
CA ASN A 465 -26.00 -6.33 -12.31
C ASN A 465 -25.23 -5.48 -11.29
N LEU A 466 -24.02 -5.89 -10.90
CA LEU A 466 -23.20 -5.15 -9.96
C LEU A 466 -22.88 -3.74 -10.47
N PHE A 467 -22.48 -3.62 -11.73
CA PHE A 467 -22.12 -2.33 -12.32
C PHE A 467 -23.35 -1.51 -12.75
N THR A 468 -24.48 -2.11 -13.14
CA THR A 468 -25.66 -1.38 -13.59
C THR A 468 -26.63 -1.00 -12.47
N SER A 469 -26.64 -1.74 -11.34
CA SER A 469 -27.59 -1.51 -10.24
C SER A 469 -27.50 -0.11 -9.60
N PRO A 470 -26.31 0.51 -9.39
CA PRO A 470 -26.25 1.88 -8.88
C PRO A 470 -26.92 2.88 -9.82
N PHE A 471 -26.68 2.76 -11.13
CA PHE A 471 -27.26 3.63 -12.14
C PHE A 471 -28.80 3.47 -12.24
N ARG A 472 -29.28 2.22 -12.19
CA ARG A 472 -30.74 1.94 -12.16
C ARG A 472 -31.42 2.57 -10.94
N LYS A 473 -30.78 2.51 -9.76
CA LYS A 473 -31.29 3.13 -8.52
C LYS A 473 -31.36 4.65 -8.63
N VAL A 474 -30.33 5.28 -9.21
CA VAL A 474 -30.30 6.75 -9.41
C VAL A 474 -31.38 7.16 -10.42
N ILE A 475 -31.47 6.48 -11.56
CA ILE A 475 -32.49 6.75 -12.59
C ILE A 475 -33.90 6.56 -12.05
N SER A 476 -34.15 5.48 -11.30
CA SER A 476 -35.47 5.24 -10.69
C SER A 476 -35.86 6.32 -9.66
N LYS A 477 -34.86 6.83 -8.91
CA LYS A 477 -35.09 7.94 -7.95
C LYS A 477 -35.39 9.28 -8.66
N LEU A 478 -34.69 9.55 -9.76
CA LEU A 478 -34.93 10.75 -10.58
C LEU A 478 -36.29 10.70 -11.28
N MET A 479 -36.73 9.52 -11.74
CA MET A 479 -38.05 9.35 -12.32
C MET A 479 -39.19 9.40 -11.28
N LYS A 480 -38.95 8.99 -10.02
CA LYS A 480 -39.90 9.14 -8.92
C LYS A 480 -40.08 10.57 -8.44
N ASN A 481 -39.05 11.39 -8.55
CA ASN A 481 -39.12 12.82 -8.18
C ASN A 481 -39.74 13.71 -9.29
N LYS A 482 -40.06 13.16 -10.49
CA LYS A 482 -40.72 13.85 -11.59
C LYS A 482 -42.24 13.55 -11.67
N LYS A 483 -42.76 12.72 -10.80
CA LYS A 483 -44.18 12.52 -10.56
C LYS A 483 -44.60 13.18 -9.23
#